data_883267a5b7df56802bf562ac13cda7a5
#
_entry.id   883267a5b7df56802bf562ac13cda7a5
#
_cell.length_a   1.000
_cell.length_b   1.000
_cell.length_c   1.000
_cell.angle_alpha   90.00
_cell.angle_beta   90.00
_cell.angle_gamma   90.00
#
_symmetry.space_group_name_H-M   'P 1'
#
loop_
_entity.id
_entity.type
_entity.pdbx_description
1 polymer ?
#
loop_
_entity_poly.entity_id
_entity_poly.type
_entity_poly.pdbx_seq_one_letter_code
_entity_poly.pdbx_strand_id
1 'polypeptide(L)'
;VNSVFDVGPLKTANNQQNNREEETMSNAELKAYKKILAAKEAELVGALRNREGIEIEKSPDALDEVQRAAERELAIRTLDRESSLLRNVRAALLRIEDESYGVCLHCEEDISIKRLNAVPWAPYCLSCQEQYDAHKIEGDEVFDDMLVSAA
;
A
#
# COMPACT_ATOMS: atom_id res chain seq x y z
N VAL A 1 -31.17 63.94 -9.76
CA VAL A 1 -31.59 62.98 -8.76
C VAL A 1 -30.82 61.71 -9.08
N ASN A 2 -29.57 61.58 -8.56
CA ASN A 2 -28.67 60.44 -8.75
C ASN A 2 -28.84 59.48 -7.59
N SER A 3 -29.28 58.27 -7.88
CA SER A 3 -29.29 57.15 -6.95
C SER A 3 -28.06 56.28 -7.21
N VAL A 4 -27.07 56.39 -6.33
CA VAL A 4 -25.87 55.55 -6.31
C VAL A 4 -26.22 54.29 -5.58
N PHE A 5 -26.25 53.14 -6.26
CA PHE A 5 -26.27 51.84 -5.65
C PHE A 5 -24.88 51.45 -5.16
N ASP A 6 -24.69 51.54 -3.87
CA ASP A 6 -23.52 51.01 -3.18
C ASP A 6 -23.60 49.48 -3.13
N VAL A 7 -22.81 48.80 -3.94
CA VAL A 7 -22.64 47.35 -3.93
C VAL A 7 -21.46 47.06 -3.02
N GLY A 8 -21.75 46.77 -1.76
CA GLY A 8 -20.74 46.32 -0.80
C GLY A 8 -20.02 45.05 -1.27
N PRO A 9 -18.75 44.84 -0.91
CA PRO A 9 -17.97 43.70 -1.37
C PRO A 9 -18.47 42.40 -0.73
N LEU A 10 -18.83 41.46 -1.59
CA LEU A 10 -19.09 40.08 -1.24
C LEU A 10 -17.84 39.48 -0.58
N LYS A 11 -17.88 39.32 0.73
CA LYS A 11 -16.92 38.50 1.48
C LYS A 11 -17.17 37.04 1.15
N THR A 12 -16.58 36.55 0.08
CA THR A 12 -16.37 35.11 -0.09
C THR A 12 -15.33 34.68 0.94
N ALA A 13 -15.81 34.21 2.06
CA ALA A 13 -14.98 33.61 3.08
C ALA A 13 -14.34 32.37 2.50
N ASN A 14 -13.05 32.50 2.15
CA ASN A 14 -12.17 31.40 1.86
C ASN A 14 -11.89 30.63 3.16
N ASN A 15 -12.76 29.66 3.48
CA ASN A 15 -12.64 28.81 4.67
C ASN A 15 -12.02 27.45 4.33
N GLN A 16 -11.09 27.40 3.36
CA GLN A 16 -10.38 26.19 2.98
C GLN A 16 -8.87 26.19 3.30
N GLN A 17 -8.39 27.17 4.07
CA GLN A 17 -6.96 27.29 4.38
C GLN A 17 -6.54 26.84 5.77
N ASN A 18 -7.40 26.16 6.54
CA ASN A 18 -7.08 25.88 7.93
C ASN A 18 -7.07 24.40 8.31
N ASN A 19 -6.60 23.50 7.44
CA ASN A 19 -6.37 22.09 7.78
C ASN A 19 -5.07 21.53 7.15
N ARG A 20 -4.09 22.38 6.92
CA ARG A 20 -2.68 21.96 6.74
C ARG A 20 -1.90 22.30 8.01
N GLU A 21 -2.39 21.85 9.14
CA GLU A 21 -1.50 21.58 10.24
C GLU A 21 -0.66 20.39 9.81
N GLU A 22 0.62 20.59 9.69
CA GLU A 22 1.66 19.60 9.42
C GLU A 22 1.47 18.45 10.40
N GLU A 23 0.72 17.42 9.99
CA GLU A 23 0.52 16.20 10.76
C GLU A 23 1.77 15.33 10.58
N THR A 24 2.93 15.89 10.99
CA THR A 24 4.18 15.12 11.06
C THR A 24 3.96 14.02 12.07
N MET A 25 4.12 12.76 11.61
CA MET A 25 3.96 11.61 12.48
C MET A 25 4.86 11.71 13.70
N SER A 26 4.27 11.57 14.87
CA SER A 26 5.01 11.57 16.13
C SER A 26 5.89 10.33 16.27
N ASN A 27 6.99 10.42 17.00
CA ASN A 27 7.84 9.26 17.29
C ASN A 27 7.09 8.11 17.98
N ALA A 28 6.00 8.40 18.69
CA ALA A 28 5.16 7.38 19.32
C ALA A 28 4.34 6.60 18.28
N GLU A 29 3.80 7.29 17.29
CA GLU A 29 3.07 6.68 16.16
C GLU A 29 3.99 5.86 15.28
N LEU A 30 5.18 6.35 14.94
CA LEU A 30 6.19 5.58 14.21
C LEU A 30 6.57 4.28 14.92
N LYS A 31 6.74 4.31 16.25
CA LYS A 31 6.99 3.09 17.04
C LYS A 31 5.80 2.12 17.00
N ALA A 32 4.57 2.64 17.01
CA ALA A 32 3.38 1.80 16.89
C ALA A 32 3.29 1.14 15.51
N TYR A 33 3.52 1.88 14.42
CA TYR A 33 3.58 1.31 13.08
C TYR A 33 4.70 0.30 12.92
N LYS A 34 5.91 0.57 13.43
CA LYS A 34 7.02 -0.39 13.41
C LYS A 34 6.63 -1.72 14.09
N LYS A 35 5.94 -1.66 15.22
CA LYS A 35 5.46 -2.87 15.92
C LYS A 35 4.43 -3.65 15.11
N ILE A 36 3.48 -2.96 14.48
CA ILE A 36 2.45 -3.59 13.64
C ILE A 36 3.10 -4.25 12.42
N LEU A 37 4.02 -3.56 11.74
CA LEU A 37 4.73 -4.07 10.59
C LEU A 37 5.63 -5.27 10.92
N ALA A 38 6.35 -5.23 12.03
CA ALA A 38 7.18 -6.36 12.48
C ALA A 38 6.34 -7.59 12.83
N ALA A 39 5.18 -7.41 13.46
CA ALA A 39 4.25 -8.51 13.72
C ALA A 39 3.71 -9.11 12.42
N LYS A 40 3.37 -8.26 11.43
CA LYS A 40 2.90 -8.70 10.12
C LYS A 40 3.98 -9.43 9.30
N GLU A 41 5.23 -8.97 9.38
CA GLU A 41 6.37 -9.67 8.78
C GLU A 41 6.52 -11.09 9.36
N ALA A 42 6.52 -11.22 10.67
CA ALA A 42 6.65 -12.52 11.32
C ALA A 42 5.51 -13.50 10.95
N GLU A 43 4.27 -13.00 10.88
CA GLU A 43 3.11 -13.76 10.41
C GLU A 43 3.32 -14.28 8.98
N LEU A 44 3.69 -13.40 8.05
CA LEU A 44 3.89 -13.76 6.64
C LEU A 44 5.06 -14.73 6.44
N VAL A 45 6.17 -14.52 7.13
CA VAL A 45 7.31 -15.44 7.09
C VAL A 45 6.91 -16.82 7.60
N GLY A 46 6.14 -16.88 8.69
CA GLY A 46 5.61 -18.14 9.22
C GLY A 46 4.67 -18.85 8.24
N ALA A 47 3.77 -18.11 7.60
CA ALA A 47 2.84 -18.64 6.62
C ALA A 47 3.58 -19.20 5.37
N LEU A 48 4.58 -18.48 4.86
CA LEU A 48 5.36 -18.92 3.72
C LEU A 48 6.19 -20.18 4.03
N ARG A 49 6.81 -20.28 5.21
CA ARG A 49 7.56 -21.48 5.62
C ARG A 49 6.69 -22.73 5.73
N ASN A 50 5.48 -22.60 6.25
CA ASN A 50 4.57 -23.74 6.45
C ASN A 50 4.02 -24.30 5.13
N ARG A 51 4.21 -23.63 4.00
CA ARG A 51 3.70 -24.02 2.67
C ARG A 51 4.74 -24.73 1.79
N GLU A 52 6.00 -24.82 2.21
CA GLU A 52 7.04 -25.56 1.48
C GLU A 52 6.76 -27.06 1.38
N GLY A 53 5.77 -27.58 2.13
CA GLY A 53 5.34 -28.97 2.14
C GLY A 53 4.18 -29.32 1.20
N ILE A 54 3.85 -28.53 0.18
CA ILE A 54 2.82 -28.89 -0.81
C ILE A 54 3.38 -29.98 -1.72
N GLU A 55 3.15 -31.24 -1.36
CA GLU A 55 3.52 -32.39 -2.18
C GLU A 55 2.61 -32.48 -3.43
N ILE A 56 3.26 -32.70 -4.57
CA ILE A 56 2.58 -32.90 -5.85
C ILE A 56 2.29 -34.42 -6.00
N GLU A 57 1.24 -34.91 -5.38
CA GLU A 57 0.76 -36.26 -5.66
C GLU A 57 0.03 -36.29 -7.01
N LYS A 58 0.43 -37.25 -7.88
CA LYS A 58 -0.29 -37.51 -9.14
C LYS A 58 -1.45 -38.46 -8.87
N SER A 59 -2.66 -38.09 -9.28
CA SER A 59 -3.84 -38.94 -9.23
C SER A 59 -4.04 -39.67 -10.55
N PRO A 60 -4.50 -40.94 -10.52
CA PRO A 60 -4.83 -41.71 -11.71
C PRO A 60 -6.15 -41.31 -12.37
N ASP A 61 -6.98 -40.46 -11.75
CA ASP A 61 -8.30 -40.06 -12.27
C ASP A 61 -8.21 -38.65 -12.90
N ALA A 62 -8.73 -38.53 -14.14
CA ALA A 62 -8.71 -37.31 -14.94
C ALA A 62 -9.54 -36.16 -14.32
N LEU A 63 -10.63 -36.46 -13.62
CA LEU A 63 -11.47 -35.45 -12.97
C LEU A 63 -10.77 -34.87 -11.73
N ASP A 64 -10.12 -35.73 -10.96
CA ASP A 64 -9.28 -35.38 -9.84
C ASP A 64 -8.08 -34.49 -10.26
N GLU A 65 -7.52 -34.76 -11.46
CA GLU A 65 -6.39 -33.96 -11.99
C GLU A 65 -6.78 -32.50 -12.30
N VAL A 66 -7.98 -32.28 -12.87
CA VAL A 66 -8.50 -30.94 -13.15
C VAL A 66 -8.70 -30.15 -11.84
N GLN A 67 -9.29 -30.79 -10.83
CA GLN A 67 -9.52 -30.16 -9.54
C GLN A 67 -8.21 -29.81 -8.84
N ARG A 68 -7.24 -30.72 -8.83
CA ARG A 68 -5.90 -30.49 -8.26
C ARG A 68 -5.11 -29.42 -9.02
N ALA A 69 -5.28 -29.31 -10.34
CA ALA A 69 -4.68 -28.24 -11.11
C ALA A 69 -5.22 -26.86 -10.69
N ALA A 70 -6.52 -26.73 -10.48
CA ALA A 70 -7.14 -25.50 -10.00
C ALA A 70 -6.69 -25.13 -8.56
N GLU A 71 -6.59 -26.13 -7.67
CA GLU A 71 -6.10 -25.95 -6.31
C GLU A 71 -4.63 -25.49 -6.28
N ARG A 72 -3.77 -26.07 -7.13
CA ARG A 72 -2.38 -25.65 -7.30
C ARG A 72 -2.27 -24.21 -7.80
N GLU A 73 -3.06 -23.85 -8.80
CA GLU A 73 -3.05 -22.48 -9.32
C GLU A 73 -3.48 -21.46 -8.27
N LEU A 74 -4.52 -21.78 -7.49
CA LEU A 74 -4.94 -20.93 -6.38
C LEU A 74 -3.84 -20.81 -5.31
N ALA A 75 -3.16 -21.90 -4.99
CA ALA A 75 -2.05 -21.89 -4.05
C ALA A 75 -0.88 -21.02 -4.53
N ILE A 76 -0.51 -21.11 -5.81
CA ILE A 76 0.55 -20.27 -6.42
C ILE A 76 0.17 -18.78 -6.35
N ARG A 77 -1.04 -18.42 -6.78
CA ARG A 77 -1.51 -17.02 -6.70
C ARG A 77 -1.52 -16.47 -5.27
N THR A 78 -1.85 -17.32 -4.30
CA THR A 78 -1.82 -16.94 -2.89
C THR A 78 -0.39 -16.72 -2.40
N LEU A 79 0.55 -17.58 -2.79
CA LEU A 79 1.98 -17.43 -2.49
C LEU A 79 2.57 -16.15 -3.09
N ASP A 80 2.25 -15.85 -4.35
CA ASP A 80 2.71 -14.64 -5.02
C ASP A 80 2.19 -13.38 -4.32
N ARG A 81 0.91 -13.38 -3.93
CA ARG A 81 0.31 -12.28 -3.18
C ARG A 81 0.96 -12.09 -1.81
N GLU A 82 1.19 -13.16 -1.06
CA GLU A 82 1.81 -13.10 0.25
C GLU A 82 3.29 -12.69 0.16
N SER A 83 4.01 -13.16 -0.86
CA SER A 83 5.39 -12.75 -1.12
C SER A 83 5.48 -11.26 -1.47
N SER A 84 4.57 -10.76 -2.30
CA SER A 84 4.49 -9.33 -2.63
C SER A 84 4.15 -8.50 -1.40
N LEU A 85 3.22 -8.96 -0.57
CA LEU A 85 2.88 -8.30 0.68
C LEU A 85 4.09 -8.25 1.64
N LEU A 86 4.84 -9.35 1.76
CA LEU A 86 6.04 -9.40 2.58
C LEU A 86 7.10 -8.39 2.12
N ARG A 87 7.32 -8.26 0.80
CA ARG A 87 8.21 -7.22 0.23
C ARG A 87 7.75 -5.81 0.64
N ASN A 88 6.48 -5.50 0.50
CA ASN A 88 5.93 -4.20 0.88
C ASN A 88 6.08 -3.91 2.37
N VAL A 89 5.84 -4.89 3.23
CA VAL A 89 6.01 -4.75 4.69
C VAL A 89 7.47 -4.49 5.04
N ARG A 90 8.43 -5.20 4.44
CA ARG A 90 9.86 -4.98 4.64
C ARG A 90 10.30 -3.61 4.14
N ALA A 91 9.86 -3.21 2.95
CA ALA A 91 10.13 -1.87 2.43
C ALA A 91 9.59 -0.77 3.34
N ALA A 92 8.42 -0.96 3.96
CA ALA A 92 7.88 -0.02 4.94
C ALA A 92 8.72 0.05 6.23
N LEU A 93 9.25 -1.07 6.71
CA LEU A 93 10.15 -1.11 7.87
C LEU A 93 11.46 -0.36 7.58
N LEU A 94 12.05 -0.56 6.39
CA LEU A 94 13.24 0.19 5.97
C LEU A 94 12.97 1.69 5.90
N ARG A 95 11.82 2.12 5.36
CA ARG A 95 11.44 3.54 5.31
C ARG A 95 11.27 4.16 6.70
N ILE A 96 10.86 3.38 7.71
CA ILE A 96 10.85 3.86 9.10
C ILE A 96 12.29 4.10 9.61
N GLU A 97 13.24 3.26 9.23
CA GLU A 97 14.65 3.40 9.61
C GLU A 97 15.33 4.57 8.91
N ASP A 98 14.98 4.83 7.67
CA ASP A 98 15.47 5.92 6.83
C ASP A 98 14.70 7.25 7.03
N GLU A 99 13.77 7.30 7.99
CA GLU A 99 12.95 8.48 8.29
C GLU A 99 12.09 8.99 7.12
N SER A 100 11.83 8.13 6.12
CA SER A 100 11.02 8.43 4.93
C SER A 100 9.62 7.79 4.96
N TYR A 101 9.24 7.17 6.08
CA TYR A 101 7.93 6.53 6.23
C TYR A 101 6.80 7.57 6.24
N GLY A 102 5.73 7.28 5.50
CA GLY A 102 4.59 8.17 5.38
C GLY A 102 4.63 9.07 4.14
N VAL A 103 5.76 9.09 3.41
CA VAL A 103 5.91 9.81 2.15
C VAL A 103 5.61 8.89 0.97
N CYS A 104 4.85 9.37 -0.01
CA CYS A 104 4.54 8.64 -1.24
C CYS A 104 5.77 8.52 -2.13
N LEU A 105 6.09 7.32 -2.61
CA LEU A 105 7.26 7.08 -3.47
C LEU A 105 7.15 7.69 -4.87
N HIS A 106 5.95 8.10 -5.30
CA HIS A 106 5.75 8.63 -6.64
C HIS A 106 5.64 10.16 -6.68
N CYS A 107 4.80 10.77 -5.82
CA CYS A 107 4.57 12.22 -5.81
C CYS A 107 5.32 12.94 -4.69
N GLU A 108 6.01 12.20 -3.80
CA GLU A 108 6.75 12.74 -2.65
C GLU A 108 5.88 13.55 -1.66
N GLU A 109 4.56 13.44 -1.77
CA GLU A 109 3.62 14.03 -0.83
C GLU A 109 3.30 13.06 0.31
N ASP A 110 2.80 13.58 1.42
CA ASP A 110 2.43 12.78 2.57
C ASP A 110 1.26 11.83 2.28
N ILE A 111 1.41 10.58 2.70
CA ILE A 111 0.34 9.59 2.69
C ILE A 111 -0.58 9.87 3.88
N SER A 112 -1.87 10.03 3.63
CA SER A 112 -2.83 10.33 4.71
C SER A 112 -2.78 9.28 5.84
N ILE A 113 -2.85 9.72 7.08
CA ILE A 113 -2.84 8.84 8.26
C ILE A 113 -3.99 7.82 8.20
N LYS A 114 -5.14 8.20 7.66
CA LYS A 114 -6.26 7.26 7.45
C LYS A 114 -5.87 6.08 6.57
N ARG A 115 -5.07 6.32 5.52
CA ARG A 115 -4.58 5.27 4.64
C ARG A 115 -3.53 4.40 5.33
N LEU A 116 -2.59 5.00 6.07
CA LEU A 116 -1.58 4.27 6.82
C LEU A 116 -2.18 3.41 7.94
N ASN A 117 -3.26 3.86 8.57
CA ASN A 117 -4.00 3.06 9.54
C ASN A 117 -4.67 1.84 8.90
N ALA A 118 -5.16 1.95 7.67
CA ALA A 118 -5.77 0.84 6.94
C ALA A 118 -4.73 -0.08 6.29
N VAL A 119 -3.67 0.49 5.74
CA VAL A 119 -2.59 -0.20 5.01
C VAL A 119 -1.24 0.35 5.46
N PRO A 120 -0.68 -0.12 6.58
CA PRO A 120 0.57 0.41 7.13
C PRO A 120 1.79 0.27 6.21
N TRP A 121 1.74 -0.66 5.27
CA TRP A 121 2.81 -0.90 4.27
C TRP A 121 2.60 -0.18 2.95
N ALA A 122 1.65 0.76 2.86
CA ALA A 122 1.36 1.47 1.61
C ALA A 122 2.58 2.28 1.12
N PRO A 123 3.05 2.05 -0.11
CA PRO A 123 4.13 2.82 -0.72
C PRO A 123 3.65 4.10 -1.40
N TYR A 124 2.35 4.18 -1.74
CA TYR A 124 1.76 5.28 -2.51
C TYR A 124 0.56 5.90 -1.81
N CYS A 125 0.31 7.18 -2.05
CA CYS A 125 -0.96 7.83 -1.70
C CYS A 125 -2.11 7.24 -2.53
N LEU A 126 -3.36 7.60 -2.22
CA LEU A 126 -4.52 7.00 -2.90
C LEU A 126 -4.51 7.26 -4.40
N SER A 127 -4.28 8.51 -4.82
CA SER A 127 -4.29 8.89 -6.24
C SER A 127 -3.16 8.22 -7.03
N CYS A 128 -1.96 8.11 -6.46
CA CYS A 128 -0.85 7.43 -7.12
C CYS A 128 -1.08 5.91 -7.18
N GLN A 129 -1.72 5.33 -6.18
CA GLN A 129 -2.09 3.91 -6.21
C GLN A 129 -3.12 3.61 -7.31
N GLU A 130 -4.13 4.47 -7.47
CA GLU A 130 -5.12 4.33 -8.55
C GLU A 130 -4.47 4.40 -9.93
N GLN A 131 -3.51 5.33 -10.11
CA GLN A 131 -2.73 5.41 -11.36
C GLN A 131 -1.87 4.16 -11.57
N TYR A 132 -1.18 3.69 -10.54
CA TYR A 132 -0.39 2.47 -10.60
C TYR A 132 -1.24 1.25 -10.98
N ASP A 133 -2.40 1.11 -10.37
CA ASP A 133 -3.31 -0.03 -10.65
C ASP A 133 -3.86 0.05 -12.08
N ALA A 134 -4.15 1.27 -12.60
CA ALA A 134 -4.57 1.48 -13.97
C ALA A 134 -3.45 1.11 -14.97
N HIS A 135 -2.21 1.55 -14.74
CA HIS A 135 -1.06 1.20 -15.60
C HIS A 135 -0.69 -0.28 -15.53
N LYS A 136 -0.81 -0.91 -14.37
CA LYS A 136 -0.58 -2.35 -14.22
C LYS A 136 -1.57 -3.19 -15.03
N ILE A 137 -2.79 -2.72 -15.20
CA ILE A 137 -3.80 -3.34 -16.08
C ILE A 137 -3.37 -3.20 -17.55
N GLU A 138 -2.65 -2.12 -17.91
CA GLU A 138 -2.12 -1.89 -19.26
C GLU A 138 -0.78 -2.58 -19.54
N GLY A 139 -0.18 -3.27 -18.55
CA GLY A 139 1.02 -4.09 -18.73
C GLY A 139 2.35 -3.35 -18.56
N ASP A 140 2.38 -2.21 -17.87
CA ASP A 140 3.60 -1.44 -17.64
C ASP A 140 4.36 -1.93 -16.39
N GLU A 141 5.46 -2.66 -16.60
CA GLU A 141 6.30 -3.30 -15.55
C GLU A 141 7.24 -2.31 -14.83
N VAL A 142 7.21 -1.03 -15.15
CA VAL A 142 8.23 -0.04 -14.76
C VAL A 142 8.27 0.24 -13.24
N PHE A 143 7.18 0.01 -12.52
CA PHE A 143 7.09 0.34 -11.09
C PHE A 143 7.55 -0.76 -10.13
N ASP A 144 7.62 -2.01 -10.58
CA ASP A 144 8.05 -3.13 -9.72
C ASP A 144 9.56 -3.06 -9.42
N ASP A 145 10.33 -2.45 -10.31
CA ASP A 145 11.79 -2.32 -10.22
C ASP A 145 12.23 -1.31 -9.12
N MET A 146 11.42 -0.31 -8.82
CA MET A 146 11.71 0.66 -7.76
C MET A 146 11.56 0.07 -6.34
N LEU A 147 10.69 -0.91 -6.17
CA LEU A 147 10.51 -1.60 -4.88
C LEU A 147 11.62 -2.64 -4.61
N VAL A 148 12.20 -3.21 -5.67
CA VAL A 148 13.29 -4.19 -5.58
C VAL A 148 14.62 -3.51 -5.27
N SER A 149 14.83 -2.27 -5.73
CA SER A 149 16.05 -1.50 -5.48
C SER A 149 16.19 -0.98 -4.05
N ALA A 150 15.11 -1.02 -3.25
CA ALA A 150 15.09 -0.61 -1.84
C ALA A 150 15.21 -1.81 -0.86
N ALA A 151 15.46 -3.02 -1.35
CA ALA A 151 15.65 -4.25 -0.57
C ALA A 151 17.07 -4.76 -0.68
#